data_41b9013273e2605352aa6eabed92f3f0
#
_entry.id   41b9013273e2605352aa6eabed92f3f0
#
_cell.length_a   1.000
_cell.length_b   1.000
_cell.length_c   1.000
_cell.angle_alpha   90.00
_cell.angle_beta   90.00
_cell.angle_gamma   90.00
#
_symmetry.space_group_name_H-M   'P 1'
#
loop_
_entity.id
_entity.type
_entity.pdbx_description
1 polymer ?
#
loop_
_entity_poly.entity_id
_entity_poly.type
_entity_poly.pdbx_seq_one_letter_code
_entity_poly.pdbx_strand_id
1 'polypeptide(L)'
;MNFTAIIKEVGRGAKGARGLNSAIAQEAFAALLSGEVSDLQLGAWWLAMRIKGETPDELAAFVEAMQATLTFSVRSSQPVVILPCYNGARQLPNLTPLLAWALAQRGVRVLLHGVKQDATRVTTYELFQALNFPITETAATTEAALTAHNMAFTPLDALHPKLAALLGNRWRIGVRSTPHTVAKLLQPINGPAARVLALTHGDYIERMAAYIASQPDAKALVFRGCEGEPVLHPKRAVPIHIFQNGTSVMHDWPGVAAHDLPDTCDIATTVAYVESVIGGSRPMPPWIDWLARHVHQLTHETSPTKS
;
A
#
# COMPACT_ATOMS: atom_id res chain seq x y z
N MET A 1 14.47 24.45 -11.07
CA MET A 1 14.54 24.16 -9.61
C MET A 1 15.99 23.94 -9.16
N ASN A 2 16.39 24.41 -7.97
CA ASN A 2 17.71 24.14 -7.40
C ASN A 2 17.66 22.94 -6.44
N PHE A 3 17.85 21.72 -6.96
CA PHE A 3 17.76 20.49 -6.17
C PHE A 3 18.85 20.40 -5.07
N THR A 4 20.01 21.01 -5.27
CA THR A 4 21.06 21.10 -4.25
C THR A 4 20.61 21.88 -3.01
N ALA A 5 19.83 22.94 -3.19
CA ALA A 5 19.24 23.68 -2.07
C ALA A 5 18.23 22.84 -1.29
N ILE A 6 17.42 22.01 -1.98
CA ILE A 6 16.50 21.06 -1.35
C ILE A 6 17.24 20.04 -0.51
N ILE A 7 18.29 19.43 -1.05
CA ILE A 7 19.15 18.48 -0.31
C ILE A 7 19.72 19.13 0.95
N LYS A 8 20.18 20.41 0.85
CA LYS A 8 20.71 21.15 2.00
C LYS A 8 19.67 21.30 3.12
N GLU A 9 18.38 21.51 2.81
CA GLU A 9 17.34 21.63 3.84
C GLU A 9 17.00 20.28 4.49
N VAL A 10 16.78 19.24 3.70
CA VAL A 10 16.40 17.92 4.23
C VAL A 10 17.58 17.13 4.80
N GLY A 11 18.81 17.49 4.43
CA GLY A 11 20.05 16.80 4.79
C GLY A 11 20.81 17.35 6.01
N ARG A 12 20.22 18.24 6.81
CA ARG A 12 20.89 18.87 7.99
C ARG A 12 21.07 17.90 9.17
N GLY A 13 20.86 16.60 8.98
CA GLY A 13 20.92 15.59 10.04
C GLY A 13 19.61 15.50 10.84
N ALA A 14 19.52 14.51 11.72
CA ALA A 14 18.28 14.15 12.42
C ALA A 14 17.64 15.29 13.24
N LYS A 15 18.44 16.21 13.78
CA LYS A 15 17.95 17.32 14.61
C LYS A 15 17.81 18.64 13.85
N GLY A 16 18.49 18.79 12.71
CA GLY A 16 18.53 20.05 11.96
C GLY A 16 17.73 20.04 10.66
N ALA A 17 17.33 18.88 10.19
CA ALA A 17 16.55 18.72 8.97
C ALA A 17 15.18 19.40 9.11
N ARG A 18 14.76 20.08 8.05
CA ARG A 18 13.47 20.80 8.01
C ARG A 18 12.56 20.17 6.97
N GLY A 19 11.25 20.24 7.22
CA GLY A 19 10.24 19.94 6.22
C GLY A 19 10.30 20.95 5.07
N LEU A 20 10.07 20.47 3.87
CA LEU A 20 9.88 21.32 2.69
C LEU A 20 8.48 21.93 2.73
N ASN A 21 8.31 23.16 2.25
CA ASN A 21 6.97 23.66 1.99
C ASN A 21 6.33 22.85 0.83
N SER A 22 5.00 22.84 0.78
CA SER A 22 4.26 21.97 -0.16
C SER A 22 4.64 22.21 -1.61
N ALA A 23 4.81 23.45 -2.05
CA ALA A 23 5.18 23.74 -3.45
C ALA A 23 6.55 23.18 -3.81
N ILE A 24 7.55 23.40 -2.96
CA ILE A 24 8.91 22.85 -3.17
C ILE A 24 8.92 21.32 -3.09
N ALA A 25 8.15 20.73 -2.17
CA ALA A 25 8.03 19.29 -2.04
C ALA A 25 7.41 18.67 -3.30
N GLN A 26 6.34 19.26 -3.83
CA GLN A 26 5.68 18.83 -5.05
C GLN A 26 6.62 18.91 -6.26
N GLU A 27 7.30 20.03 -6.46
CA GLU A 27 8.29 20.20 -7.53
C GLU A 27 9.45 19.20 -7.40
N ALA A 28 9.96 19.00 -6.18
CA ALA A 28 11.03 18.05 -5.92
C ALA A 28 10.64 16.62 -6.32
N PHE A 29 9.45 16.18 -5.91
CA PHE A 29 8.99 14.82 -6.23
C PHE A 29 8.67 14.66 -7.72
N ALA A 30 8.12 15.68 -8.36
CA ALA A 30 7.92 15.71 -9.81
C ALA A 30 9.25 15.56 -10.58
N ALA A 31 10.30 16.26 -10.16
CA ALA A 31 11.63 16.14 -10.77
C ALA A 31 12.27 14.74 -10.54
N LEU A 32 12.02 14.11 -9.40
CA LEU A 32 12.44 12.73 -9.16
C LEU A 32 11.70 11.75 -10.10
N LEU A 33 10.40 11.93 -10.28
CA LEU A 33 9.59 11.12 -11.19
C LEU A 33 9.95 11.31 -12.66
N SER A 34 10.34 12.53 -13.06
CA SER A 34 10.74 12.82 -14.45
C SER A 34 12.19 12.37 -14.77
N GLY A 35 12.99 12.05 -13.74
CA GLY A 35 14.39 11.68 -13.92
C GLY A 35 15.32 12.88 -14.18
N GLU A 36 14.88 14.11 -13.90
CA GLU A 36 15.66 15.35 -14.06
C GLU A 36 16.76 15.51 -13.00
N VAL A 37 16.72 14.67 -11.96
CA VAL A 37 17.67 14.70 -10.84
C VAL A 37 18.83 13.74 -11.12
N SER A 38 20.08 14.21 -10.95
CA SER A 38 21.26 13.35 -11.14
C SER A 38 21.29 12.21 -10.11
N ASP A 39 21.97 11.10 -10.45
CA ASP A 39 22.12 9.95 -9.55
C ASP A 39 22.72 10.33 -8.18
N LEU A 40 23.70 11.26 -8.18
CA LEU A 40 24.31 11.76 -6.94
C LEU A 40 23.28 12.50 -6.07
N GLN A 41 22.50 13.36 -6.66
CA GLN A 41 21.46 14.13 -5.96
C GLN A 41 20.31 13.22 -5.50
N LEU A 42 19.91 12.26 -6.33
CA LEU A 42 18.90 11.24 -5.98
C LEU A 42 19.34 10.45 -4.75
N GLY A 43 20.57 9.93 -4.73
CA GLY A 43 21.10 9.16 -3.60
C GLY A 43 21.19 9.99 -2.32
N ALA A 44 21.67 11.24 -2.41
CA ALA A 44 21.75 12.15 -1.28
C ALA A 44 20.36 12.48 -0.71
N TRP A 45 19.39 12.84 -1.56
CA TRP A 45 18.01 13.10 -1.16
C TRP A 45 17.35 11.86 -0.55
N TRP A 46 17.56 10.70 -1.16
CA TRP A 46 16.99 9.43 -0.71
C TRP A 46 17.37 9.09 0.73
N LEU A 47 18.66 9.19 1.05
CA LEU A 47 19.16 8.92 2.40
C LEU A 47 18.76 10.03 3.39
N ALA A 48 18.82 11.29 2.97
CA ALA A 48 18.40 12.40 3.81
C ALA A 48 16.92 12.28 4.23
N MET A 49 16.02 11.99 3.28
CA MET A 49 14.60 11.80 3.56
C MET A 49 14.34 10.55 4.42
N ARG A 50 15.10 9.47 4.20
CA ARG A 50 14.98 8.28 5.04
C ARG A 50 15.32 8.57 6.51
N ILE A 51 16.31 9.40 6.78
CA ILE A 51 16.74 9.78 8.13
C ILE A 51 15.78 10.79 8.75
N LYS A 52 15.39 11.80 7.98
CA LYS A 52 14.48 12.86 8.42
C LYS A 52 13.06 12.35 8.63
N GLY A 53 12.57 11.55 7.70
CA GLY A 53 11.17 11.18 7.57
C GLY A 53 10.31 12.28 6.93
N GLU A 54 9.20 11.91 6.38
CA GLU A 54 8.22 12.79 5.74
C GLU A 54 7.33 13.46 6.79
N THR A 55 6.99 14.73 6.57
CA THR A 55 5.88 15.39 7.27
C THR A 55 4.56 15.08 6.56
N PRO A 56 3.38 15.25 7.21
CA PRO A 56 2.09 15.11 6.53
C PRO A 56 1.94 16.01 5.31
N ASP A 57 2.42 17.26 5.38
CA ASP A 57 2.36 18.22 4.27
C ASP A 57 3.27 17.80 3.10
N GLU A 58 4.47 17.28 3.40
CA GLU A 58 5.34 16.71 2.37
C GLU A 58 4.72 15.48 1.72
N LEU A 59 4.10 14.58 2.51
CA LEU A 59 3.39 13.42 1.96
C LEU A 59 2.24 13.85 1.05
N ALA A 60 1.46 14.86 1.43
CA ALA A 60 0.40 15.40 0.60
C ALA A 60 0.94 15.90 -0.76
N ALA A 61 1.99 16.73 -0.71
CA ALA A 61 2.61 17.28 -1.92
C ALA A 61 3.24 16.19 -2.82
N PHE A 62 3.89 15.19 -2.24
CA PHE A 62 4.44 14.04 -2.99
C PHE A 62 3.35 13.21 -3.64
N VAL A 63 2.23 12.98 -2.94
CA VAL A 63 1.06 12.28 -3.48
C VAL A 63 0.44 13.06 -4.64
N GLU A 64 0.30 14.38 -4.53
CA GLU A 64 -0.20 15.22 -5.62
C GLU A 64 0.69 15.12 -6.87
N ALA A 65 2.01 15.23 -6.72
CA ALA A 65 2.96 15.08 -7.83
C ALA A 65 2.88 13.69 -8.47
N MET A 66 2.73 12.64 -7.66
CA MET A 66 2.54 11.27 -8.14
C MET A 66 1.23 11.13 -8.90
N GLN A 67 0.11 11.55 -8.32
CA GLN A 67 -1.22 11.42 -8.93
C GLN A 67 -1.32 12.16 -10.27
N ALA A 68 -0.66 13.32 -10.40
CA ALA A 68 -0.64 14.11 -11.63
C ALA A 68 -0.01 13.37 -12.82
N THR A 69 0.76 12.32 -12.59
CA THR A 69 1.47 11.55 -13.63
C THR A 69 1.01 10.09 -13.71
N LEU A 70 -0.14 9.77 -13.14
CA LEU A 70 -0.79 8.47 -13.25
C LEU A 70 -1.14 8.17 -14.72
N THR A 71 -0.84 6.96 -15.19
CA THR A 71 -1.08 6.57 -16.59
C THR A 71 -2.58 6.52 -16.91
N PHE A 72 -3.35 5.96 -16.00
CA PHE A 72 -4.81 5.90 -16.10
C PHE A 72 -5.46 5.80 -14.72
N SER A 73 -6.72 6.16 -14.64
CA SER A 73 -7.57 5.91 -13.49
C SER A 73 -8.71 4.96 -13.85
N VAL A 74 -9.16 4.20 -12.86
CA VAL A 74 -10.23 3.20 -12.95
C VAL A 74 -11.51 3.80 -12.39
N ARG A 75 -12.60 3.77 -13.15
CA ARG A 75 -13.90 4.30 -12.69
C ARG A 75 -14.64 3.25 -11.89
N SER A 76 -15.22 3.66 -10.77
CA SER A 76 -16.14 2.83 -10.02
C SER A 76 -17.20 3.70 -9.34
N SER A 77 -18.46 3.34 -9.53
CA SER A 77 -19.59 3.93 -8.79
C SER A 77 -19.80 3.28 -7.40
N GLN A 78 -19.20 2.11 -7.19
CA GLN A 78 -19.23 1.41 -5.91
C GLN A 78 -17.90 1.59 -5.19
N PRO A 79 -17.87 1.53 -3.86
CA PRO A 79 -16.63 1.59 -3.09
C PRO A 79 -15.63 0.51 -3.51
N VAL A 80 -14.37 0.91 -3.68
CA VAL A 80 -13.26 0.00 -3.99
C VAL A 80 -12.25 0.04 -2.85
N VAL A 81 -11.86 -1.10 -2.34
CA VAL A 81 -10.75 -1.24 -1.39
C VAL A 81 -9.45 -1.33 -2.16
N ILE A 82 -8.48 -0.51 -1.79
CA ILE A 82 -7.14 -0.50 -2.38
C ILE A 82 -6.18 -1.20 -1.41
N LEU A 83 -5.49 -2.22 -1.92
CA LEU A 83 -4.45 -2.97 -1.21
C LEU A 83 -3.08 -2.71 -1.87
N PRO A 84 -2.25 -1.80 -1.33
CA PRO A 84 -0.90 -1.57 -1.84
C PRO A 84 0.06 -2.71 -1.45
N CYS A 85 0.62 -3.43 -2.43
CA CYS A 85 1.43 -4.63 -2.27
C CYS A 85 2.86 -4.42 -2.79
N TYR A 86 3.72 -3.79 -1.98
CA TYR A 86 5.07 -3.38 -2.39
C TYR A 86 6.20 -4.10 -1.64
N ASN A 87 5.85 -4.92 -0.68
CA ASN A 87 6.86 -5.51 0.20
C ASN A 87 7.21 -6.94 -0.19
N GLY A 88 6.22 -7.77 -0.49
CA GLY A 88 6.37 -9.20 -0.58
C GLY A 88 6.71 -9.86 0.76
N ALA A 89 6.72 -11.17 0.82
CA ALA A 89 6.99 -11.96 2.02
C ALA A 89 8.21 -12.85 1.85
N ARG A 90 8.92 -13.14 2.95
CA ARG A 90 10.10 -14.00 2.99
C ARG A 90 10.20 -14.89 4.22
N GLN A 91 9.37 -14.68 5.23
CA GLN A 91 9.36 -15.44 6.49
C GLN A 91 8.06 -16.21 6.68
N LEU A 92 6.94 -15.61 6.32
CA LEU A 92 5.62 -16.22 6.38
C LEU A 92 4.97 -16.18 5.01
N PRO A 93 4.08 -17.13 4.69
CA PRO A 93 3.30 -17.09 3.45
C PRO A 93 2.59 -15.74 3.26
N ASN A 94 2.67 -15.19 2.06
CA ASN A 94 1.98 -13.95 1.73
C ASN A 94 0.49 -14.24 1.47
N LEU A 95 -0.35 -14.00 2.46
CA LEU A 95 -1.79 -14.25 2.37
C LEU A 95 -2.61 -13.06 1.84
N THR A 96 -1.98 -12.07 1.24
CA THR A 96 -2.69 -10.95 0.60
C THR A 96 -3.68 -11.41 -0.49
N PRO A 97 -3.36 -12.42 -1.35
CA PRO A 97 -4.35 -12.96 -2.28
C PRO A 97 -5.58 -13.57 -1.60
N LEU A 98 -5.38 -14.23 -0.47
CA LEU A 98 -6.50 -14.80 0.31
C LEU A 98 -7.38 -13.71 0.93
N LEU A 99 -6.80 -12.60 1.42
CA LEU A 99 -7.56 -11.45 1.87
C LEU A 99 -8.39 -10.84 0.75
N ALA A 100 -7.79 -10.65 -0.43
CA ALA A 100 -8.49 -10.12 -1.60
C ALA A 100 -9.67 -11.01 -2.00
N TRP A 101 -9.46 -12.33 -2.05
CA TRP A 101 -10.52 -13.30 -2.30
C TRP A 101 -11.62 -13.24 -1.23
N ALA A 102 -11.26 -13.21 0.05
CA ALA A 102 -12.22 -13.15 1.15
C ALA A 102 -13.08 -11.88 1.13
N LEU A 103 -12.52 -10.74 0.70
CA LEU A 103 -13.26 -9.50 0.48
C LEU A 103 -14.18 -9.61 -0.74
N ALA A 104 -13.67 -10.15 -1.85
CA ALA A 104 -14.46 -10.36 -3.07
C ALA A 104 -15.67 -11.25 -2.83
N GLN A 105 -15.54 -12.33 -2.03
CA GLN A 105 -16.66 -13.20 -1.64
C GLN A 105 -17.71 -12.47 -0.76
N ARG A 106 -17.34 -11.37 -0.13
CA ARG A 106 -18.26 -10.50 0.62
C ARG A 106 -18.85 -9.37 -0.25
N GLY A 107 -18.67 -9.42 -1.57
CA GLY A 107 -19.15 -8.40 -2.50
C GLY A 107 -18.33 -7.10 -2.49
N VAL A 108 -17.19 -7.05 -1.80
CA VAL A 108 -16.31 -5.88 -1.77
C VAL A 108 -15.43 -5.88 -3.01
N ARG A 109 -15.44 -4.80 -3.77
CA ARG A 109 -14.48 -4.61 -4.87
C ARG A 109 -13.10 -4.29 -4.33
N VAL A 110 -12.07 -5.01 -4.81
CA VAL A 110 -10.69 -4.90 -4.32
C VAL A 110 -9.74 -4.66 -5.49
N LEU A 111 -9.04 -3.55 -5.47
CA LEU A 111 -7.94 -3.28 -6.38
C LEU A 111 -6.61 -3.40 -5.65
N LEU A 112 -5.80 -4.38 -6.06
CA LEU A 112 -4.43 -4.49 -5.60
C LEU A 112 -3.50 -3.81 -6.60
N HIS A 113 -2.45 -3.18 -6.09
CA HIS A 113 -1.36 -2.70 -6.93
C HIS A 113 -0.01 -2.86 -6.24
N GLY A 114 1.04 -3.06 -7.03
CA GLY A 114 2.36 -3.30 -6.47
C GLY A 114 3.40 -3.67 -7.51
N VAL A 115 4.53 -4.16 -7.04
CA VAL A 115 5.64 -4.58 -7.91
C VAL A 115 5.43 -6.01 -8.41
N LYS A 116 5.89 -6.28 -9.64
CA LYS A 116 5.82 -7.62 -10.24
C LYS A 116 6.78 -8.59 -9.57
N GLN A 117 7.98 -8.12 -9.21
CA GLN A 117 9.06 -8.97 -8.69
C GLN A 117 9.82 -8.29 -7.57
N ASP A 118 10.38 -9.10 -6.67
CA ASP A 118 11.37 -8.70 -5.68
C ASP A 118 12.45 -9.79 -5.60
N ALA A 119 13.74 -9.44 -5.64
CA ALA A 119 14.84 -10.39 -5.70
C ALA A 119 14.94 -11.31 -4.47
N THR A 120 14.25 -11.00 -3.37
CA THR A 120 14.40 -11.69 -2.08
C THR A 120 13.08 -12.09 -1.44
N ARG A 121 11.96 -11.84 -2.10
CA ARG A 121 10.63 -12.00 -1.51
C ARG A 121 9.61 -12.48 -2.53
N VAL A 122 8.65 -13.25 -2.10
CA VAL A 122 7.48 -13.64 -2.90
C VAL A 122 6.48 -12.47 -2.93
N THR A 123 6.23 -11.92 -4.11
CA THR A 123 5.32 -10.81 -4.29
C THR A 123 3.87 -11.28 -4.39
N THR A 124 2.94 -10.37 -4.12
CA THR A 124 1.51 -10.62 -4.33
C THR A 124 1.18 -10.84 -5.82
N TYR A 125 1.92 -10.18 -6.73
CA TYR A 125 1.78 -10.37 -8.17
C TYR A 125 2.07 -11.82 -8.60
N GLU A 126 3.20 -12.39 -8.17
CA GLU A 126 3.58 -13.78 -8.50
C GLU A 126 2.54 -14.78 -7.99
N LEU A 127 1.97 -14.54 -6.82
CA LEU A 127 0.90 -15.38 -6.27
C LEU A 127 -0.42 -15.22 -7.04
N PHE A 128 -0.80 -13.99 -7.45
CA PHE A 128 -1.97 -13.78 -8.31
C PHE A 128 -1.83 -14.51 -9.63
N GLN A 129 -0.64 -14.48 -10.23
CA GLN A 129 -0.33 -15.20 -11.46
C GLN A 129 -0.46 -16.72 -11.26
N ALA A 130 0.12 -17.26 -10.19
CA ALA A 130 0.08 -18.70 -9.91
C ALA A 130 -1.32 -19.21 -9.52
N LEU A 131 -2.14 -18.37 -8.89
CA LEU A 131 -3.55 -18.66 -8.55
C LEU A 131 -4.52 -18.43 -9.71
N ASN A 132 -4.04 -17.97 -10.88
CA ASN A 132 -4.88 -17.54 -12.01
C ASN A 132 -5.91 -16.46 -11.62
N PHE A 133 -5.59 -15.58 -10.68
CA PHE A 133 -6.42 -14.43 -10.31
C PHE A 133 -6.26 -13.29 -11.33
N PRO A 134 -7.27 -12.40 -11.46
CA PRO A 134 -7.26 -11.35 -12.48
C PRO A 134 -6.07 -10.39 -12.33
N ILE A 135 -5.22 -10.32 -13.36
CA ILE A 135 -4.15 -9.33 -13.52
C ILE A 135 -4.50 -8.46 -14.73
N THR A 136 -4.41 -7.15 -14.56
CA THR A 136 -4.88 -6.17 -15.54
C THR A 136 -3.87 -5.04 -15.72
N GLU A 137 -3.80 -4.46 -16.92
CA GLU A 137 -2.80 -3.42 -17.24
C GLU A 137 -3.41 -2.16 -17.87
N THR A 138 -4.75 -2.10 -17.97
CA THR A 138 -5.48 -0.93 -18.51
C THR A 138 -6.70 -0.61 -17.67
N ALA A 139 -7.23 0.61 -17.76
CA ALA A 139 -8.47 0.99 -17.08
C ALA A 139 -9.62 0.06 -17.44
N ALA A 140 -9.83 -0.19 -18.73
CA ALA A 140 -10.96 -1.00 -19.21
C ALA A 140 -10.90 -2.45 -18.71
N THR A 141 -9.73 -3.09 -18.74
CA THR A 141 -9.57 -4.47 -18.24
C THR A 141 -9.72 -4.53 -16.73
N THR A 142 -9.28 -3.49 -15.99
CA THR A 142 -9.44 -3.40 -14.54
C THR A 142 -10.91 -3.22 -14.15
N GLU A 143 -11.63 -2.32 -14.82
CA GLU A 143 -13.08 -2.10 -14.62
C GLU A 143 -13.87 -3.38 -14.88
N ALA A 144 -13.55 -4.09 -15.96
CA ALA A 144 -14.18 -5.39 -16.30
C ALA A 144 -13.89 -6.45 -15.23
N ALA A 145 -12.65 -6.59 -14.76
CA ALA A 145 -12.27 -7.55 -13.73
C ALA A 145 -12.94 -7.24 -12.38
N LEU A 146 -12.98 -5.97 -11.96
CA LEU A 146 -13.70 -5.55 -10.75
C LEU A 146 -15.20 -5.82 -10.83
N THR A 147 -15.78 -5.77 -12.03
CA THR A 147 -17.20 -6.07 -12.24
C THR A 147 -17.49 -7.57 -12.22
N ALA A 148 -16.62 -8.37 -12.86
CA ALA A 148 -16.82 -9.81 -13.01
C ALA A 148 -16.36 -10.61 -11.79
N HIS A 149 -15.29 -10.17 -11.10
CA HIS A 149 -14.63 -10.95 -10.06
C HIS A 149 -14.55 -10.24 -8.70
N ASN A 150 -14.99 -8.98 -8.59
CA ASN A 150 -14.79 -8.11 -7.43
C ASN A 150 -13.31 -7.94 -7.02
N MET A 151 -12.36 -8.38 -7.82
CA MET A 151 -10.92 -8.17 -7.52
C MET A 151 -10.10 -8.07 -8.81
N ALA A 152 -9.02 -7.29 -8.74
CA ALA A 152 -8.01 -7.19 -9.77
C ALA A 152 -6.66 -6.81 -9.16
N PHE A 153 -5.56 -7.30 -9.75
CA PHE A 153 -4.22 -6.79 -9.51
C PHE A 153 -3.76 -5.98 -10.72
N THR A 154 -3.38 -4.73 -10.51
CA THR A 154 -2.79 -3.90 -11.55
C THR A 154 -1.35 -3.56 -11.18
N PRO A 155 -0.36 -4.01 -11.97
CA PRO A 155 1.05 -3.75 -11.68
C PRO A 155 1.39 -2.27 -11.69
N LEU A 156 2.35 -1.86 -10.84
CA LEU A 156 2.76 -0.47 -10.73
C LEU A 156 3.31 0.09 -12.04
N ASP A 157 4.03 -0.70 -12.82
CA ASP A 157 4.59 -0.28 -14.10
C ASP A 157 3.51 0.03 -15.16
N ALA A 158 2.33 -0.58 -15.07
CA ALA A 158 1.17 -0.20 -15.87
C ALA A 158 0.49 1.08 -15.35
N LEU A 159 0.31 1.20 -14.03
CA LEU A 159 -0.33 2.36 -13.40
C LEU A 159 0.56 3.61 -13.44
N HIS A 160 1.86 3.44 -13.18
CA HIS A 160 2.77 4.56 -12.99
C HIS A 160 4.24 4.16 -13.29
N PRO A 161 4.64 4.04 -14.57
CA PRO A 161 5.97 3.57 -14.95
C PRO A 161 7.11 4.42 -14.38
N LYS A 162 6.93 5.74 -14.26
CA LYS A 162 7.93 6.64 -13.66
C LYS A 162 8.17 6.32 -12.18
N LEU A 163 7.12 6.05 -11.41
CA LEU A 163 7.24 5.64 -10.02
C LEU A 163 7.86 4.23 -9.90
N ALA A 164 7.49 3.31 -10.78
CA ALA A 164 8.09 1.98 -10.81
C ALA A 164 9.61 2.05 -11.03
N ALA A 165 10.06 2.87 -11.99
CA ALA A 165 11.47 3.13 -12.24
C ALA A 165 12.16 3.77 -11.01
N LEU A 166 11.51 4.76 -10.39
CA LEU A 166 12.03 5.42 -9.19
C LEU A 166 12.20 4.42 -8.04
N LEU A 167 11.23 3.54 -7.78
CA LEU A 167 11.34 2.49 -6.75
C LEU A 167 12.49 1.52 -7.01
N GLY A 168 12.79 1.23 -8.26
CA GLY A 168 13.90 0.36 -8.69
C GLY A 168 15.26 0.81 -8.19
N ASN A 169 15.47 2.12 -7.93
CA ASN A 169 16.73 2.65 -7.40
C ASN A 169 17.10 2.10 -6.01
N ARG A 170 16.16 1.51 -5.28
CA ARG A 170 16.47 0.84 -4.00
C ARG A 170 17.56 -0.22 -4.14
N TRP A 171 17.64 -0.90 -5.29
CA TRP A 171 18.65 -1.93 -5.54
C TRP A 171 20.05 -1.38 -5.76
N ARG A 172 20.13 -0.13 -6.25
CA ARG A 172 21.40 0.60 -6.42
C ARG A 172 21.83 1.30 -5.11
N ILE A 173 20.86 1.81 -4.33
CA ILE A 173 21.09 2.56 -3.09
C ILE A 173 21.16 1.63 -1.87
N GLY A 174 20.56 0.45 -1.92
CA GLY A 174 20.58 -0.56 -0.87
C GLY A 174 19.45 -0.46 0.16
N VAL A 175 18.66 0.62 0.16
CA VAL A 175 17.59 0.86 1.15
C VAL A 175 16.32 1.41 0.52
N ARG A 176 15.17 1.18 1.14
CA ARG A 176 13.90 1.86 0.82
C ARG A 176 13.87 3.25 1.45
N SER A 177 13.10 4.17 0.86
CA SER A 177 12.89 5.53 1.38
C SER A 177 11.52 6.07 0.94
N THR A 178 11.32 7.38 1.04
CA THR A 178 10.11 8.14 0.72
C THR A 178 9.31 7.65 -0.50
N PRO A 179 9.90 7.33 -1.67
CA PRO A 179 9.11 6.83 -2.79
C PRO A 179 8.32 5.56 -2.48
N HIS A 180 8.84 4.70 -1.58
CA HIS A 180 8.14 3.48 -1.16
C HIS A 180 6.97 3.77 -0.19
N THR A 181 7.07 4.83 0.61
CA THR A 181 5.98 5.32 1.45
C THR A 181 4.88 5.92 0.58
N VAL A 182 5.25 6.79 -0.35
CA VAL A 182 4.34 7.47 -1.28
C VAL A 182 3.59 6.49 -2.19
N ALA A 183 4.28 5.45 -2.69
CA ALA A 183 3.66 4.42 -3.53
C ALA A 183 2.46 3.73 -2.86
N LYS A 184 2.47 3.57 -1.52
CA LYS A 184 1.33 3.01 -0.78
C LYS A 184 0.10 3.93 -0.78
N LEU A 185 0.27 5.19 -1.10
CA LEU A 185 -0.80 6.20 -1.17
C LEU A 185 -1.35 6.39 -2.59
N LEU A 186 -0.82 5.66 -3.58
CA LEU A 186 -1.32 5.71 -4.95
C LEU A 186 -2.84 5.42 -4.99
N GLN A 187 -3.61 6.33 -5.61
CA GLN A 187 -5.06 6.27 -5.70
C GLN A 187 -5.49 6.15 -7.17
N PRO A 188 -5.54 4.94 -7.73
CA PRO A 188 -5.92 4.78 -9.13
C PRO A 188 -7.44 4.75 -9.34
N ILE A 189 -8.25 4.85 -8.29
CA ILE A 189 -9.71 4.81 -8.37
C ILE A 189 -10.29 6.23 -8.51
N ASN A 190 -11.05 6.44 -9.58
CA ASN A 190 -11.91 7.61 -9.74
C ASN A 190 -13.33 7.22 -9.27
N GLY A 191 -13.61 7.48 -8.01
CA GLY A 191 -14.82 7.09 -7.29
C GLY A 191 -14.57 6.83 -5.80
N PRO A 192 -15.57 6.34 -5.07
CA PRO A 192 -15.41 6.03 -3.64
C PRO A 192 -14.34 4.97 -3.43
N ALA A 193 -13.41 5.22 -2.51
CA ALA A 193 -12.33 4.29 -2.22
C ALA A 193 -11.98 4.25 -0.74
N ALA A 194 -11.51 3.09 -0.28
CA ALA A 194 -10.91 2.88 1.04
C ALA A 194 -9.52 2.25 0.87
N ARG A 195 -8.58 2.53 1.78
CA ARG A 195 -7.21 2.01 1.71
C ARG A 195 -6.88 1.13 2.90
N VAL A 196 -6.17 0.03 2.66
CA VAL A 196 -5.57 -0.80 3.71
C VAL A 196 -4.07 -0.58 3.69
N LEU A 197 -3.59 0.29 4.55
CA LEU A 197 -2.22 0.78 4.57
C LEU A 197 -1.40 0.02 5.62
N ALA A 198 -0.66 -0.97 5.17
CA ALA A 198 0.20 -1.79 6.00
C ALA A 198 1.66 -1.31 5.93
N LEU A 199 2.28 -1.14 7.08
CA LEU A 199 3.65 -0.62 7.24
C LEU A 199 4.49 -1.58 8.09
N THR A 200 5.81 -1.39 8.13
CA THR A 200 6.72 -2.30 8.85
C THR A 200 7.17 -1.78 10.20
N HIS A 201 7.29 -0.46 10.38
CA HIS A 201 7.85 0.19 11.57
C HIS A 201 6.89 1.22 12.17
N GLY A 202 6.96 1.43 13.48
CA GLY A 202 6.07 2.31 14.23
C GLY A 202 6.06 3.74 13.72
N ASP A 203 7.25 4.34 13.53
CA ASP A 203 7.39 5.73 13.05
C ASP A 203 6.69 5.98 11.72
N TYR A 204 6.68 4.97 10.81
CA TYR A 204 5.94 5.08 9.53
C TYR A 204 4.44 4.97 9.73
N ILE A 205 3.99 4.19 10.71
CA ILE A 205 2.57 4.08 11.06
C ILE A 205 2.06 5.41 11.59
N GLU A 206 2.80 6.03 12.51
CA GLU A 206 2.44 7.33 13.09
C GLU A 206 2.37 8.44 12.03
N ARG A 207 3.36 8.52 11.13
CA ARG A 207 3.36 9.50 10.02
C ARG A 207 2.22 9.26 9.03
N MET A 208 1.98 8.00 8.69
CA MET A 208 0.88 7.64 7.79
C MET A 208 -0.47 7.96 8.43
N ALA A 209 -0.64 7.62 9.72
CA ALA A 209 -1.85 7.94 10.47
C ALA A 209 -2.08 9.47 10.54
N ALA A 210 -1.03 10.25 10.81
CA ALA A 210 -1.11 11.70 10.81
C ALA A 210 -1.49 12.28 9.43
N TYR A 211 -0.91 11.74 8.35
CA TYR A 211 -1.30 12.12 6.99
C TYR A 211 -2.75 11.77 6.68
N ILE A 212 -3.21 10.56 7.01
CA ILE A 212 -4.61 10.15 6.77
C ILE A 212 -5.57 11.00 7.60
N ALA A 213 -5.22 11.32 8.84
CA ALA A 213 -6.03 12.19 9.71
C ALA A 213 -6.18 13.62 9.15
N SER A 214 -5.23 14.10 8.34
CA SER A 214 -5.32 15.40 7.66
C SER A 214 -6.24 15.39 6.42
N GLN A 215 -6.73 14.20 6.01
CA GLN A 215 -7.61 14.02 4.86
C GLN A 215 -9.05 13.76 5.34
N PRO A 216 -9.97 14.75 5.34
CA PRO A 216 -11.26 14.64 6.03
C PRO A 216 -12.17 13.53 5.48
N ASP A 217 -12.06 13.23 4.19
CA ASP A 217 -12.89 12.23 3.52
C ASP A 217 -12.22 10.86 3.40
N ALA A 218 -11.03 10.68 4.01
CA ALA A 218 -10.30 9.44 3.91
C ALA A 218 -11.00 8.30 4.64
N LYS A 219 -11.13 7.17 3.95
CA LYS A 219 -11.47 5.87 4.53
C LYS A 219 -10.22 4.99 4.48
N ALA A 220 -9.68 4.64 5.63
CA ALA A 220 -8.44 3.85 5.68
C ALA A 220 -8.29 3.02 6.95
N LEU A 221 -7.62 1.88 6.83
CA LEU A 221 -6.99 1.17 7.92
C LEU A 221 -5.47 1.40 7.85
N VAL A 222 -4.84 1.77 8.98
CA VAL A 222 -3.39 1.95 9.07
C VAL A 222 -2.88 1.08 10.21
N PHE A 223 -1.97 0.15 9.91
CA PHE A 223 -1.46 -0.79 10.90
C PHE A 223 -0.09 -1.38 10.53
N ARG A 224 0.49 -2.14 11.46
CA ARG A 224 1.69 -2.93 11.20
C ARG A 224 1.32 -4.22 10.46
N GLY A 225 1.58 -4.25 9.17
CA GLY A 225 1.33 -5.43 8.34
C GLY A 225 2.34 -6.56 8.56
N CYS A 226 1.95 -7.77 8.18
CA CYS A 226 2.87 -8.91 8.13
C CYS A 226 3.92 -8.65 7.04
N GLU A 227 5.15 -8.43 7.45
CA GLU A 227 6.26 -8.02 6.59
C GLU A 227 5.99 -6.75 5.75
N GLY A 228 4.95 -5.99 6.08
CA GLY A 228 4.52 -4.78 5.39
C GLY A 228 3.52 -5.00 4.25
N GLU A 229 3.09 -6.24 4.02
CA GLU A 229 1.94 -6.57 3.19
C GLU A 229 0.62 -6.30 3.95
N PRO A 230 -0.51 -6.04 3.25
CA PRO A 230 -1.77 -5.60 3.86
C PRO A 230 -2.55 -6.75 4.55
N VAL A 231 -1.83 -7.55 5.32
CA VAL A 231 -2.38 -8.62 6.15
C VAL A 231 -1.82 -8.56 7.56
N LEU A 232 -2.58 -9.03 8.54
CA LEU A 232 -2.16 -9.07 9.93
C LEU A 232 -1.15 -10.19 10.17
N HIS A 233 -0.25 -9.97 11.12
CA HIS A 233 0.61 -11.05 11.61
C HIS A 233 -0.23 -12.00 12.50
N PRO A 234 -0.19 -13.33 12.28
CA PRO A 234 -1.04 -14.24 13.03
C PRO A 234 -0.87 -14.12 14.56
N LYS A 235 0.36 -14.18 15.06
CA LYS A 235 0.66 -14.28 16.51
C LYS A 235 0.83 -12.93 17.22
N ARG A 236 1.03 -11.83 16.51
CA ARG A 236 1.33 -10.54 17.13
C ARG A 236 0.07 -9.75 17.37
N ALA A 237 -0.07 -9.17 18.54
CA ALA A 237 -1.05 -8.11 18.77
C ALA A 237 -0.68 -6.88 17.92
N VAL A 238 -1.66 -6.33 17.23
CA VAL A 238 -1.47 -5.20 16.31
C VAL A 238 -2.58 -4.19 16.54
N PRO A 239 -2.26 -2.97 16.98
CA PRO A 239 -3.20 -1.86 16.97
C PRO A 239 -3.46 -1.42 15.51
N ILE A 240 -4.72 -1.16 15.22
CA ILE A 240 -5.20 -0.78 13.88
C ILE A 240 -5.94 0.54 14.02
N HIS A 241 -5.44 1.56 13.36
CA HIS A 241 -6.13 2.84 13.23
C HIS A 241 -7.12 2.74 12.08
N ILE A 242 -8.39 3.00 12.36
CA ILE A 242 -9.49 3.04 11.39
C ILE A 242 -9.93 4.49 11.24
N PHE A 243 -9.80 5.02 10.03
CA PHE A 243 -10.19 6.39 9.66
C PHE A 243 -11.44 6.34 8.82
N GLN A 244 -12.45 7.13 9.23
CA GLN A 244 -13.70 7.27 8.51
C GLN A 244 -14.43 8.55 8.94
N ASN A 245 -15.02 9.28 7.98
CA ASN A 245 -15.83 10.46 8.25
C ASN A 245 -15.14 11.53 9.12
N GLY A 246 -13.84 11.76 8.87
CA GLY A 246 -13.04 12.73 9.64
C GLY A 246 -12.72 12.31 11.08
N THR A 247 -13.04 11.08 11.47
CA THR A 247 -12.73 10.52 12.79
C THR A 247 -11.78 9.35 12.70
N SER A 248 -11.13 9.01 13.82
CA SER A 248 -10.34 7.80 13.93
C SER A 248 -10.69 7.04 15.19
N VAL A 249 -10.76 5.72 15.07
CA VAL A 249 -10.88 4.80 16.19
C VAL A 249 -9.76 3.78 16.13
N MET A 250 -9.38 3.25 17.28
CA MET A 250 -8.36 2.20 17.37
C MET A 250 -9.02 0.88 17.73
N HIS A 251 -8.71 -0.16 16.95
CA HIS A 251 -9.08 -1.53 17.25
C HIS A 251 -7.83 -2.37 17.40
N ASP A 252 -7.87 -3.37 18.26
CA ASP A 252 -6.75 -4.25 18.50
C ASP A 252 -7.02 -5.63 17.89
N TRP A 253 -6.09 -6.08 17.04
CA TRP A 253 -5.97 -7.48 16.73
C TRP A 253 -5.12 -8.14 17.81
N PRO A 254 -5.65 -9.10 18.62
CA PRO A 254 -4.90 -9.65 19.75
C PRO A 254 -3.82 -10.67 19.37
N GLY A 255 -3.83 -11.13 18.10
CA GLY A 255 -3.06 -12.31 17.70
C GLY A 255 -3.80 -13.61 18.04
N VAL A 256 -3.26 -14.74 17.56
CA VAL A 256 -3.70 -16.09 17.90
C VAL A 256 -2.57 -16.89 18.56
N ALA A 257 -2.91 -17.80 19.47
CA ALA A 257 -1.92 -18.62 20.17
C ALA A 257 -1.17 -19.57 19.23
N ALA A 258 -1.86 -20.11 18.23
CA ALA A 258 -1.32 -21.03 17.24
C ALA A 258 -1.91 -20.77 15.85
N HIS A 259 -1.19 -21.17 14.81
CA HIS A 259 -1.65 -21.17 13.42
C HIS A 259 -1.10 -22.38 12.69
N ASP A 260 -1.71 -22.71 11.57
CA ASP A 260 -1.39 -23.83 10.69
C ASP A 260 -0.69 -23.39 9.39
N LEU A 261 -0.07 -22.21 9.39
CA LEU A 261 0.68 -21.73 8.23
C LEU A 261 1.85 -22.68 7.95
N PRO A 262 2.15 -22.90 6.66
CA PRO A 262 3.36 -23.62 6.25
C PRO A 262 4.63 -22.96 6.80
N ASP A 263 5.67 -23.77 7.02
CA ASP A 263 6.99 -23.31 7.49
C ASP A 263 7.79 -22.59 6.39
N THR A 264 7.41 -22.76 5.13
CA THR A 264 8.02 -22.09 3.99
C THR A 264 7.04 -21.08 3.36
N CYS A 265 7.59 -20.05 2.74
CA CYS A 265 6.81 -18.98 2.11
C CYS A 265 7.02 -18.93 0.59
N ASP A 266 7.51 -20.02 -0.02
CA ASP A 266 7.63 -20.10 -1.48
C ASP A 266 6.26 -20.06 -2.19
N ILE A 267 6.28 -19.81 -3.49
CA ILE A 267 5.06 -19.65 -4.29
C ILE A 267 4.20 -20.92 -4.24
N ALA A 268 4.79 -22.08 -4.49
CA ALA A 268 4.03 -23.34 -4.59
C ALA A 268 3.34 -23.70 -3.27
N THR A 269 4.07 -23.60 -2.16
CA THR A 269 3.54 -23.85 -0.81
C THR A 269 2.46 -22.84 -0.42
N THR A 270 2.66 -21.55 -0.74
CA THR A 270 1.68 -20.50 -0.45
C THR A 270 0.41 -20.70 -1.28
N VAL A 271 0.53 -21.01 -2.57
CA VAL A 271 -0.60 -21.30 -3.47
C VAL A 271 -1.40 -22.49 -2.96
N ALA A 272 -0.76 -23.61 -2.67
CA ALA A 272 -1.43 -24.81 -2.16
C ALA A 272 -2.21 -24.53 -0.85
N TYR A 273 -1.64 -23.71 0.04
CA TYR A 273 -2.32 -23.28 1.26
C TYR A 273 -3.57 -22.43 0.92
N VAL A 274 -3.42 -21.41 0.07
CA VAL A 274 -4.53 -20.53 -0.33
C VAL A 274 -5.64 -21.33 -1.00
N GLU A 275 -5.30 -22.23 -1.95
CA GLU A 275 -6.26 -23.10 -2.62
C GLU A 275 -7.00 -24.04 -1.66
N SER A 276 -6.31 -24.56 -0.64
CA SER A 276 -6.94 -25.42 0.37
C SER A 276 -7.99 -24.66 1.21
N VAL A 277 -7.76 -23.37 1.48
CA VAL A 277 -8.75 -22.52 2.18
C VAL A 277 -9.91 -22.15 1.24
N ILE A 278 -9.61 -21.77 0.00
CA ILE A 278 -10.63 -21.41 -1.00
C ILE A 278 -11.52 -22.62 -1.31
N GLY A 279 -10.94 -23.81 -1.44
CA GLY A 279 -11.66 -25.06 -1.69
C GLY A 279 -12.39 -25.63 -0.46
N GLY A 280 -12.28 -24.99 0.71
CA GLY A 280 -12.99 -25.39 1.93
C GLY A 280 -12.38 -26.59 2.67
N SER A 281 -11.22 -27.11 2.24
CA SER A 281 -10.52 -28.19 2.97
C SER A 281 -9.76 -27.66 4.21
N ARG A 282 -9.56 -26.36 4.33
CA ARG A 282 -9.05 -25.67 5.52
C ARG A 282 -9.97 -24.51 5.90
N PRO A 283 -10.10 -24.20 7.19
CA PRO A 283 -10.87 -23.04 7.63
C PRO A 283 -10.18 -21.74 7.23
N MET A 284 -10.96 -20.67 7.07
CA MET A 284 -10.42 -19.33 6.88
C MET A 284 -9.58 -18.92 8.09
N PRO A 285 -8.32 -18.46 7.89
CA PRO A 285 -7.48 -18.01 9.00
C PRO A 285 -8.14 -16.86 9.78
N PRO A 286 -8.17 -16.90 11.11
CA PRO A 286 -8.88 -15.90 11.94
C PRO A 286 -8.44 -14.47 11.67
N TRP A 287 -7.14 -14.22 11.41
CA TRP A 287 -6.61 -12.87 11.13
C TRP A 287 -7.02 -12.34 9.75
N ILE A 288 -7.26 -13.22 8.79
CA ILE A 288 -7.79 -12.84 7.46
C ILE A 288 -9.28 -12.53 7.58
N ASP A 289 -10.04 -13.38 8.26
CA ASP A 289 -11.47 -13.18 8.47
C ASP A 289 -11.75 -11.91 9.29
N TRP A 290 -10.97 -11.68 10.36
CA TRP A 290 -11.08 -10.49 11.18
C TRP A 290 -10.84 -9.22 10.35
N LEU A 291 -9.75 -9.18 9.60
CA LEU A 291 -9.42 -8.03 8.75
C LEU A 291 -10.47 -7.82 7.65
N ALA A 292 -10.90 -8.89 6.99
CA ALA A 292 -11.92 -8.82 5.94
C ALA A 292 -13.26 -8.27 6.46
N ARG A 293 -13.68 -8.63 7.69
CA ARG A 293 -14.89 -8.06 8.31
C ARG A 293 -14.77 -6.56 8.56
N HIS A 294 -13.65 -6.09 9.11
CA HIS A 294 -13.45 -4.66 9.39
C HIS A 294 -13.35 -3.82 8.11
N VAL A 295 -12.68 -4.35 7.10
CA VAL A 295 -12.60 -3.69 5.77
C VAL A 295 -13.99 -3.65 5.10
N HIS A 296 -14.77 -4.71 5.20
CA HIS A 296 -16.15 -4.74 4.70
C HIS A 296 -17.01 -3.68 5.39
N GLN A 297 -16.94 -3.57 6.72
CA GLN A 297 -17.66 -2.54 7.47
C GLN A 297 -17.29 -1.14 7.00
N LEU A 298 -16.00 -0.84 6.82
CA LEU A 298 -15.52 0.46 6.35
C LEU A 298 -16.11 0.87 4.99
N THR A 299 -16.42 -0.10 4.12
CA THR A 299 -16.98 0.18 2.78
C THR A 299 -18.49 0.31 2.76
N HIS A 300 -19.20 -0.26 3.74
CA HIS A 300 -20.68 -0.33 3.76
C HIS A 300 -21.33 0.64 4.75
N GLU A 301 -20.58 1.16 5.73
CA GLU A 301 -21.11 2.21 6.58
C GLU A 301 -21.25 3.52 5.79
N THR A 302 -22.50 3.84 5.44
CA THR A 302 -22.87 5.17 4.94
C THR A 302 -22.67 6.17 6.05
N SER A 303 -22.08 7.33 5.72
CA SER A 303 -22.05 8.48 6.65
C SER A 303 -23.45 8.70 7.20
N PRO A 304 -23.63 8.89 8.52
CA PRO A 304 -24.93 9.31 9.03
C PRO A 304 -25.33 10.57 8.27
N THR A 305 -26.46 10.53 7.60
CA THR A 305 -27.08 11.69 6.96
C THR A 305 -27.12 12.79 8.02
N LYS A 306 -26.39 13.89 7.79
CA LYS A 306 -26.54 15.09 8.59
C LYS A 306 -27.99 15.53 8.45
N SER A 307 -28.81 15.23 9.46
CA SER A 307 -30.13 15.79 9.65
C SER A 307 -30.02 17.23 10.11
#